data_6475dfc1670d22ec7936e6f8f6cdf723
#
_entry.id   6475dfc1670d22ec7936e6f8f6cdf723
#
_cell.length_a   1.000
_cell.length_b   1.000
_cell.length_c   1.000
_cell.angle_alpha   90.00
_cell.angle_beta   90.00
_cell.angle_gamma   90.00
#
_symmetry.space_group_name_H-M   'P 1'
#
loop_
_entity.id
_entity.type
_entity.pdbx_description
1 polymer ?
#
loop_
_entity_poly.entity_id
_entity_poly.type
_entity_poly.pdbx_seq_one_letter_code
_entity_poly.pdbx_strand_id
1 'polypeptide(L)'
;YIPVVSTVAQGIDDETNYNINADTAASKLAVALGAKKLILLTDVRGLMLDVNDENSVLHRLKVSEVPKLVRDGVIKGGMIPKVDCCVEAVRKGVERATILDGRVKHSILIELLSKVGAGTMFQ
;
A
#
# COMPACT_ATOMS: atom_id res chain seq x y z
N TYR A 1 19.54 -1.09 13.18
CA TYR A 1 19.64 -1.81 11.89
C TYR A 1 18.35 -1.64 11.13
N ILE A 2 18.45 -1.59 9.78
CA ILE A 2 17.31 -1.58 8.86
C ILE A 2 17.30 -2.95 8.18
N PRO A 3 16.36 -3.85 8.52
CA PRO A 3 16.26 -5.14 7.86
C PRO A 3 15.76 -4.98 6.41
N VAL A 4 16.39 -5.69 5.48
CA VAL A 4 15.95 -5.81 4.09
C VAL A 4 15.51 -7.25 3.87
N VAL A 5 14.24 -7.44 3.50
CA VAL A 5 13.60 -8.75 3.39
C VAL A 5 13.30 -9.05 1.91
N SER A 6 13.76 -10.22 1.45
CA SER A 6 13.39 -10.76 0.13
C SER A 6 11.97 -11.32 0.17
N THR A 7 11.31 -11.32 -0.99
CA THR A 7 9.99 -11.98 -1.18
C THR A 7 10.11 -13.45 -1.59
N VAL A 8 11.33 -14.00 -1.61
CA VAL A 8 11.57 -15.44 -1.82
C VAL A 8 11.71 -16.11 -0.47
N ALA A 9 10.88 -17.11 -0.20
CA ALA A 9 10.88 -17.84 1.07
C ALA A 9 10.73 -19.34 0.82
N GLN A 10 11.33 -20.14 1.71
CA GLN A 10 11.17 -21.58 1.71
C GLN A 10 9.85 -21.97 2.36
N GLY A 11 9.17 -22.99 1.82
CA GLY A 11 7.99 -23.57 2.46
C GLY A 11 8.32 -24.22 3.80
N ILE A 12 7.35 -24.22 4.72
CA ILE A 12 7.54 -24.81 6.06
C ILE A 12 7.49 -26.34 6.00
N ASP A 13 6.61 -26.88 5.15
CA ASP A 13 6.31 -28.31 5.07
C ASP A 13 7.03 -29.00 3.90
N ASP A 14 7.63 -28.24 3.02
CA ASP A 14 8.43 -28.71 1.90
C ASP A 14 9.71 -27.88 1.75
N GLU A 15 10.70 -28.37 1.06
CA GLU A 15 11.95 -27.64 0.80
C GLU A 15 11.84 -26.73 -0.45
N THR A 16 10.62 -26.46 -0.92
CA THR A 16 10.35 -25.67 -2.14
C THR A 16 10.52 -24.18 -1.85
N ASN A 17 11.19 -23.48 -2.73
CA ASN A 17 11.30 -22.02 -2.68
C ASN A 17 10.12 -21.38 -3.42
N TYR A 18 9.43 -20.47 -2.75
CA TYR A 18 8.29 -19.72 -3.28
C TYR A 18 8.66 -18.27 -3.55
N ASN A 19 8.26 -17.75 -4.69
CA ASN A 19 8.27 -16.31 -4.97
C ASN A 19 6.91 -15.73 -4.55
N ILE A 20 6.90 -14.93 -3.49
CA ILE A 20 5.70 -14.37 -2.88
C ILE A 20 5.45 -12.98 -3.47
N ASN A 21 4.19 -12.64 -3.74
CA ASN A 21 3.84 -11.27 -4.13
C ASN A 21 4.30 -10.26 -3.08
N ALA A 22 5.02 -9.23 -3.51
CA ALA A 22 5.68 -8.27 -2.61
C ALA A 22 4.68 -7.47 -1.75
N ASP A 23 3.54 -7.04 -2.32
CA ASP A 23 2.51 -6.29 -1.58
C ASP A 23 1.91 -7.18 -0.48
N THR A 24 1.65 -8.46 -0.80
CA THR A 24 1.15 -9.44 0.17
C THR A 24 2.18 -9.69 1.27
N ALA A 25 3.45 -9.91 0.92
CA ALA A 25 4.52 -10.12 1.90
C ALA A 25 4.67 -8.91 2.82
N ALA A 26 4.69 -7.69 2.27
CA ALA A 26 4.81 -6.45 3.03
C ALA A 26 3.63 -6.25 3.99
N SER A 27 2.38 -6.50 3.53
CA SER A 27 1.19 -6.40 4.37
C SER A 27 1.22 -7.38 5.54
N LYS A 28 1.54 -8.66 5.29
CA LYS A 28 1.65 -9.69 6.34
C LYS A 28 2.76 -9.38 7.34
N LEU A 29 3.92 -8.92 6.85
CA LEU A 29 5.04 -8.55 7.69
C LEU A 29 4.71 -7.34 8.56
N ALA A 30 4.07 -6.30 8.00
CA ALA A 30 3.65 -5.12 8.75
C ALA A 30 2.68 -5.49 9.89
N VAL A 31 1.72 -6.37 9.64
CA VAL A 31 0.79 -6.87 10.66
C VAL A 31 1.53 -7.67 11.74
N ALA A 32 2.40 -8.61 11.35
CA ALA A 32 3.15 -9.45 12.27
C ALA A 32 4.09 -8.66 13.19
N LEU A 33 4.65 -7.56 12.69
CA LEU A 33 5.52 -6.66 13.47
C LEU A 33 4.76 -5.60 14.29
N GLY A 34 3.44 -5.52 14.19
CA GLY A 34 2.67 -4.44 14.80
C GLY A 34 3.08 -3.07 14.28
N ALA A 35 3.41 -2.96 12.99
CA ALA A 35 3.91 -1.73 12.40
C ALA A 35 2.88 -0.61 12.49
N LYS A 36 3.33 0.60 12.80
CA LYS A 36 2.45 1.78 12.80
C LYS A 36 2.09 2.23 11.39
N LYS A 37 3.01 2.06 10.44
CA LYS A 37 2.83 2.49 9.05
C LYS A 37 3.30 1.39 8.10
N LEU A 38 2.52 1.17 7.04
CA LEU A 38 2.90 0.42 5.86
C LEU A 38 2.98 1.40 4.68
N ILE A 39 4.07 1.39 3.93
CA ILE A 39 4.24 2.21 2.73
C ILE A 39 4.51 1.28 1.55
N LEU A 40 3.63 1.29 0.55
CA LEU A 40 3.79 0.60 -0.72
C LEU A 40 4.27 1.61 -1.77
N LEU A 41 5.47 1.39 -2.31
CA LEU A 41 5.98 2.17 -3.43
C LEU A 41 5.54 1.53 -4.74
N THR A 42 5.00 2.34 -5.63
CA THR A 42 4.46 1.92 -6.92
C THR A 42 4.88 2.91 -8.03
N ASP A 43 4.42 2.68 -9.24
CA ASP A 43 4.61 3.52 -10.41
C ASP A 43 3.41 4.45 -10.69
N VAL A 44 2.50 4.59 -9.72
CA VAL A 44 1.35 5.50 -9.79
C VAL A 44 1.35 6.47 -8.61
N ARG A 45 0.81 7.68 -8.81
CA ARG A 45 0.80 8.75 -7.80
C ARG A 45 -0.08 8.43 -6.56
N GLY A 46 -0.95 7.46 -6.66
CA GLY A 46 -1.95 7.09 -5.67
C GLY A 46 -3.27 6.78 -6.34
N LEU A 47 -4.37 6.79 -5.57
CA LEU A 47 -5.72 6.69 -6.12
C LEU A 47 -6.17 8.06 -6.64
N MET A 48 -6.55 8.12 -7.93
CA MET A 48 -7.09 9.30 -8.57
C MET A 48 -8.56 9.07 -8.91
N LEU A 49 -9.40 10.08 -8.68
CA LEU A 49 -10.81 10.04 -9.11
C LEU A 49 -10.92 10.04 -10.63
N ASP A 50 -10.07 10.81 -11.30
CA ASP A 50 -9.90 10.82 -12.75
C ASP A 50 -8.42 10.60 -13.08
N VAL A 51 -8.14 9.54 -13.83
CA VAL A 51 -6.77 9.16 -14.23
C VAL A 51 -6.09 10.25 -15.08
N ASN A 52 -6.88 11.10 -15.74
CA ASN A 52 -6.38 12.19 -16.58
C ASN A 52 -6.18 13.51 -15.81
N ASP A 53 -6.63 13.60 -14.57
CA ASP A 53 -6.47 14.78 -13.72
C ASP A 53 -5.53 14.47 -12.54
N GLU A 54 -4.29 14.92 -12.63
CA GLU A 54 -3.29 14.75 -11.59
C GLU A 54 -3.66 15.41 -10.25
N ASN A 55 -4.59 16.37 -10.24
CA ASN A 55 -5.07 17.03 -9.03
C ASN A 55 -6.21 16.25 -8.36
N SER A 56 -6.69 15.18 -8.98
CA SER A 56 -7.77 14.34 -8.44
C SER A 56 -7.29 13.26 -7.47
N VAL A 57 -6.03 13.30 -7.02
CA VAL A 57 -5.46 12.33 -6.07
C VAL A 57 -6.20 12.39 -4.73
N LEU A 58 -6.69 11.24 -4.29
CA LEU A 58 -7.27 11.06 -2.97
C LEU A 58 -6.16 10.90 -1.93
N HIS A 59 -5.81 11.97 -1.21
CA HIS A 59 -4.74 11.91 -0.22
C HIS A 59 -5.09 11.10 1.04
N ARG A 60 -6.37 11.00 1.39
CA ARG A 60 -6.84 10.23 2.54
C ARG A 60 -8.11 9.47 2.20
N LEU A 61 -8.18 8.23 2.63
CA LEU A 61 -9.31 7.35 2.38
C LEU A 61 -9.58 6.46 3.60
N LYS A 62 -10.83 6.44 4.05
CA LYS A 62 -11.23 5.47 5.06
C LYS A 62 -11.41 4.10 4.42
N VAL A 63 -10.97 3.04 5.08
CA VAL A 63 -11.11 1.67 4.56
C VAL A 63 -12.58 1.29 4.30
N SER A 64 -13.53 1.93 5.00
CA SER A 64 -14.97 1.75 4.78
C SER A 64 -15.48 2.30 3.45
N GLU A 65 -14.76 3.24 2.82
CA GLU A 65 -15.15 3.88 1.56
C GLU A 65 -14.67 3.09 0.33
N VAL A 66 -13.67 2.22 0.52
CA VAL A 66 -13.05 1.44 -0.57
C VAL A 66 -14.06 0.62 -1.39
N PRO A 67 -15.03 -0.11 -0.77
CA PRO A 67 -16.00 -0.88 -1.55
C PRO A 67 -16.86 -0.04 -2.49
N LYS A 68 -17.14 1.21 -2.12
CA LYS A 68 -17.85 2.16 -2.99
C LYS A 68 -16.99 2.54 -4.20
N LEU A 69 -15.73 2.92 -3.98
CA LEU A 69 -14.81 3.31 -5.04
C LEU A 69 -14.50 2.17 -6.03
N VAL A 70 -14.53 0.92 -5.55
CA VAL A 70 -14.41 -0.25 -6.44
C VAL A 70 -15.67 -0.38 -7.31
N ARG A 71 -16.88 -0.26 -6.74
CA ARG A 71 -18.14 -0.31 -7.50
C ARG A 71 -18.26 0.82 -8.51
N ASP A 72 -17.81 2.01 -8.14
CA ASP A 72 -17.84 3.21 -8.99
C ASP A 72 -16.73 3.18 -10.08
N GLY A 73 -15.88 2.13 -10.11
CA GLY A 73 -14.83 1.94 -11.10
C GLY A 73 -13.61 2.88 -10.95
N VAL A 74 -13.50 3.58 -9.83
CA VAL A 74 -12.33 4.42 -9.48
C VAL A 74 -11.14 3.51 -9.17
N ILE A 75 -11.37 2.46 -8.37
CA ILE A 75 -10.35 1.43 -8.08
C ILE A 75 -10.58 0.25 -9.03
N LYS A 76 -9.63 0.02 -9.95
CA LYS A 76 -9.75 -1.00 -10.99
C LYS A 76 -8.40 -1.64 -11.34
N GLY A 77 -8.44 -2.79 -12.02
CA GLY A 77 -7.27 -3.46 -12.56
C GLY A 77 -6.22 -3.80 -11.49
N GLY A 78 -4.96 -3.55 -11.80
CA GLY A 78 -3.83 -3.85 -10.92
C GLY A 78 -3.77 -3.06 -9.61
N MET A 79 -4.62 -2.02 -9.45
CA MET A 79 -4.72 -1.27 -8.21
C MET A 79 -5.53 -2.02 -7.14
N ILE A 80 -6.48 -2.87 -7.53
CA ILE A 80 -7.33 -3.63 -6.60
C ILE A 80 -6.49 -4.43 -5.59
N PRO A 81 -5.56 -5.32 -5.99
CA PRO A 81 -4.78 -6.11 -5.03
C PRO A 81 -3.90 -5.24 -4.11
N LYS A 82 -3.40 -4.10 -4.58
CA LYS A 82 -2.62 -3.18 -3.74
C LYS A 82 -3.48 -2.52 -2.66
N VAL A 83 -4.67 -2.05 -3.05
CA VAL A 83 -5.65 -1.48 -2.13
C VAL A 83 -6.12 -2.53 -1.13
N ASP A 84 -6.38 -3.76 -1.56
CA ASP A 84 -6.77 -4.86 -0.68
C ASP A 84 -5.69 -5.15 0.38
N CYS A 85 -4.41 -5.14 -0.01
CA CYS A 85 -3.29 -5.29 0.93
C CYS A 85 -3.25 -4.15 1.97
N CYS A 86 -3.49 -2.89 1.55
CA CYS A 86 -3.58 -1.75 2.47
C CYS A 86 -4.76 -1.88 3.42
N VAL A 87 -5.95 -2.22 2.90
CA VAL A 87 -7.18 -2.42 3.68
C VAL A 87 -7.00 -3.55 4.69
N GLU A 88 -6.43 -4.68 4.27
CA GLU A 88 -6.17 -5.82 5.15
C GLU A 88 -5.20 -5.43 6.28
N ALA A 89 -4.12 -4.73 5.96
CA ALA A 89 -3.15 -4.28 6.96
C ALA A 89 -3.80 -3.38 8.01
N VAL A 90 -4.57 -2.38 7.59
CA VAL A 90 -5.27 -1.47 8.51
C VAL A 90 -6.29 -2.21 9.37
N ARG A 91 -7.11 -3.09 8.78
CA ARG A 91 -8.08 -3.90 9.54
C ARG A 91 -7.45 -4.83 10.56
N LYS A 92 -6.18 -5.20 10.35
CA LYS A 92 -5.41 -6.06 11.27
C LYS A 92 -4.52 -5.29 12.23
N GLY A 93 -4.69 -3.98 12.35
CA GLY A 93 -4.07 -3.18 13.39
C GLY A 93 -2.92 -2.28 12.99
N VAL A 94 -2.52 -2.25 11.70
CA VAL A 94 -1.62 -1.22 11.20
C VAL A 94 -2.36 0.12 11.22
N GLU A 95 -1.82 1.15 11.86
CA GLU A 95 -2.54 2.42 12.01
C GLU A 95 -2.83 3.10 10.67
N ARG A 96 -1.89 3.00 9.73
CA ARG A 96 -1.98 3.64 8.40
C ARG A 96 -1.26 2.81 7.35
N ALA A 97 -1.85 2.69 6.19
CA ALA A 97 -1.19 2.15 5.00
C ALA A 97 -1.22 3.20 3.89
N THR A 98 -0.12 3.41 3.18
CA THR A 98 -0.03 4.46 2.14
C THR A 98 0.51 3.88 0.85
N ILE A 99 -0.11 4.23 -0.28
CA ILE A 99 0.40 3.96 -1.63
C ILE A 99 1.07 5.24 -2.13
N LEU A 100 2.36 5.13 -2.52
CA LEU A 100 3.18 6.24 -2.99
C LEU A 100 3.76 5.97 -4.37
N ASP A 101 3.99 7.04 -5.13
CA ASP A 101 4.81 6.98 -6.34
C ASP A 101 6.30 6.91 -5.97
N GLY A 102 6.90 5.74 -6.20
CA GLY A 102 8.32 5.49 -5.93
C GLY A 102 9.28 6.22 -6.89
N ARG A 103 8.77 6.77 -8.00
CA ARG A 103 9.56 7.56 -8.96
C ARG A 103 9.77 9.00 -8.50
N VAL A 104 8.93 9.47 -7.58
CA VAL A 104 9.08 10.81 -7.00
C VAL A 104 10.23 10.82 -6.02
N LYS A 105 11.21 11.69 -6.27
CA LYS A 105 12.38 11.83 -5.41
C LYS A 105 11.96 12.20 -4.00
N HIS A 106 12.46 11.46 -3.01
CA HIS A 106 12.17 11.66 -1.59
C HIS A 106 10.69 11.49 -1.19
N SER A 107 9.89 10.77 -1.98
CA SER A 107 8.45 10.55 -1.70
C SER A 107 8.18 10.03 -0.28
N ILE A 108 9.00 9.12 0.23
CA ILE A 108 8.88 8.60 1.61
C ILE A 108 9.07 9.71 2.63
N LEU A 109 10.07 10.58 2.46
CA LEU A 109 10.32 11.69 3.39
C LEU A 109 9.18 12.71 3.33
N ILE A 110 8.67 13.01 2.14
CA ILE A 110 7.52 13.90 1.96
C ILE A 110 6.30 13.31 2.70
N GLU A 111 6.03 12.03 2.53
CA GLU A 111 4.91 11.34 3.21
C GLU A 111 5.05 11.36 4.74
N LEU A 112 6.26 11.15 5.25
CA LEU A 112 6.50 11.09 6.69
C LEU A 112 6.53 12.44 7.38
N LEU A 113 6.99 13.49 6.69
CA LEU A 113 7.30 14.79 7.28
C LEU A 113 6.33 15.90 6.86
N SER A 114 5.51 15.72 5.82
CA SER A 114 4.53 16.73 5.40
C SER A 114 3.14 16.47 6.01
N LYS A 115 2.33 17.53 6.10
CA LYS A 115 0.95 17.42 6.61
C LYS A 115 -0.03 16.79 5.61
N VAL A 116 0.22 16.95 4.32
CA VAL A 116 -0.68 16.49 3.24
C VAL A 116 -0.31 15.08 2.78
N GLY A 117 0.99 14.73 2.85
CA GLY A 117 1.51 13.49 2.29
C GLY A 117 1.78 13.58 0.78
N ALA A 118 2.27 12.47 0.21
CA ALA A 118 2.65 12.40 -1.21
C ALA A 118 1.81 11.40 -2.01
N GLY A 119 0.95 10.64 -1.37
CA GLY A 119 0.16 9.60 -2.01
C GLY A 119 -1.24 9.46 -1.41
N THR A 120 -1.78 8.23 -1.44
CA THR A 120 -3.07 7.89 -0.85
C THR A 120 -2.88 7.10 0.44
N MET A 121 -3.32 7.64 1.55
CA MET A 121 -3.28 7.02 2.87
C MET A 121 -4.63 6.40 3.23
N PHE A 122 -4.61 5.14 3.63
CA PHE A 122 -5.73 4.37 4.16
C PHE A 122 -5.68 4.35 5.70
N GLN A 123 -6.85 4.57 6.34
CA GLN A 123 -7.01 4.57 7.79
C GLN A 123 -8.40 4.08 8.23
#